data_144e3fc1a858de703d6379b34969e2b2
#
_entry.id   144e3fc1a858de703d6379b34969e2b2
#
_cell.length_a   1.000
_cell.length_b   1.000
_cell.length_c   1.000
_cell.angle_alpha   90.00
_cell.angle_beta   90.00
_cell.angle_gamma   90.00
#
_symmetry.space_group_name_H-M   'P 1'
#
loop_
_entity.id
_entity.type
_entity.pdbx_description
1 polymer ?
#
loop_
_entity_poly.entity_id
_entity_poly.type
_entity_poly.pdbx_seq_one_letter_code
_entity_poly.pdbx_strand_id
1 'polypeptide(L)' 'MNEYTKEEMTKALKEVSSTISKCEKMQPKFAVGTSQHTLLKNRIKAMYISKSLITDEINKRN' A
#
# COMPACT_ATOMS: atom_id res chain seq x y z
N MET A 1 16.78 7.96 -12.84
CA MET A 1 15.80 7.19 -12.07
C MET A 1 16.45 6.62 -10.82
N ASN A 2 15.76 6.66 -9.71
CA ASN A 2 16.29 6.16 -8.46
C ASN A 2 16.25 4.64 -8.40
N GLU A 3 17.37 4.07 -8.03
CA GLU A 3 17.44 2.64 -7.78
C GLU A 3 17.49 2.42 -6.28
N TYR A 4 16.64 1.51 -5.81
CA TYR A 4 16.56 1.17 -4.40
C TYR A 4 17.16 -0.20 -4.15
N THR A 5 17.79 -0.38 -3.00
CA THR A 5 18.31 -1.68 -2.61
C THR A 5 17.15 -2.62 -2.28
N LYS A 6 17.42 -3.93 -2.34
CA LYS A 6 16.43 -4.93 -1.94
C LYS A 6 15.99 -4.72 -0.49
N GLU A 7 16.94 -4.34 0.38
CA GLU A 7 16.64 -4.05 1.78
C GLU A 7 15.69 -2.87 1.93
N GLU A 8 15.93 -1.78 1.19
CA GLU A 8 15.05 -0.62 1.21
C GLU A 8 13.65 -0.97 0.72
N MET A 9 13.54 -1.76 -0.34
CA MET A 9 12.26 -2.19 -0.88
C MET A 9 11.51 -3.10 0.10
N THR A 10 12.23 -3.98 0.78
CA THR A 10 11.62 -4.87 1.79
C THR A 10 11.04 -4.06 2.95
N LYS A 11 11.76 -3.04 3.40
CA LYS A 11 11.28 -2.13 4.45
C LYS A 11 10.05 -1.35 3.97
N ALA A 12 10.09 -0.86 2.73
CA ALA A 12 8.96 -0.13 2.15
C ALA A 12 7.73 -1.04 2.03
N LEU A 13 7.91 -2.28 1.64
CA LEU A 13 6.83 -3.25 1.54
C LEU A 13 6.16 -3.47 2.90
N LYS A 14 6.96 -3.56 3.96
CA LYS A 14 6.44 -3.71 5.32
C LYS A 14 5.61 -2.50 5.72
N GLU A 15 6.08 -1.30 5.43
CA GLU A 15 5.36 -0.07 5.73
C GLU A 15 4.04 0.03 4.94
N VAL A 16 4.08 -0.31 3.65
CA VAL A 16 2.89 -0.31 2.81
C VAL A 16 1.87 -1.31 3.34
N SER A 17 2.30 -2.52 3.69
CA SER A 17 1.42 -3.56 4.22
C SER A 17 0.78 -3.13 5.54
N SER A 18 1.55 -2.50 6.42
CA SER A 18 1.05 -1.97 7.68
C SER A 18 0.02 -0.86 7.46
N THR A 19 0.28 0.02 6.52
CA THR A 19 -0.63 1.11 6.16
C THR A 19 -1.94 0.56 5.59
N ILE A 20 -1.87 -0.46 4.74
CA ILE A 20 -3.07 -1.14 4.23
C ILE A 20 -3.93 -1.65 5.37
N SER A 21 -3.33 -2.36 6.32
CA SER A 21 -4.05 -2.90 7.47
C SER A 21 -4.75 -1.81 8.27
N LYS A 22 -4.07 -0.70 8.53
CA LYS A 22 -4.64 0.43 9.26
C LYS A 22 -5.80 1.04 8.51
N CYS A 23 -5.65 1.24 7.20
CA CYS A 23 -6.69 1.83 6.36
C CYS A 23 -7.92 0.91 6.28
N GLU A 24 -7.71 -0.39 6.17
CA GLU A 24 -8.81 -1.36 6.11
C GLU A 24 -9.58 -1.41 7.43
N LYS A 25 -8.90 -1.22 8.54
CA LYS A 25 -9.57 -1.15 9.85
C LYS A 25 -10.38 0.12 10.02
N MET A 26 -9.95 1.21 9.39
CA MET A 26 -10.65 2.49 9.47
C MET A 26 -11.83 2.59 8.52
N GLN A 27 -11.78 1.89 7.39
CA GLN A 27 -12.78 2.01 6.34
C GLN A 27 -14.22 1.79 6.83
N PRO A 28 -14.50 0.75 7.64
CA PRO A 28 -15.87 0.53 8.12
C PRO A 28 -16.42 1.63 9.01
N LYS A 29 -15.55 2.51 9.53
CA LYS A 29 -15.97 3.61 10.38
C LYS A 29 -16.59 4.76 9.61
N PHE A 30 -16.43 4.78 8.30
CA PHE A 30 -17.00 5.82 7.45
C PHE A 30 -18.16 5.27 6.64
N ALA A 31 -19.21 6.06 6.52
CA ALA A 31 -20.38 5.66 5.76
C ALA A 31 -20.06 5.60 4.25
N VAL A 32 -20.60 4.60 3.58
CA VAL A 32 -20.48 4.48 2.12
C VAL A 32 -21.11 5.72 1.47
N GLY A 33 -20.41 6.26 0.49
CA GLY A 33 -20.86 7.47 -0.22
C GLY A 33 -20.32 8.77 0.35
N THR A 34 -19.64 8.73 1.51
CA THR A 34 -18.98 9.93 2.04
C THR A 34 -17.65 10.16 1.35
N SER A 35 -17.17 11.41 1.39
CA SER A 35 -15.85 11.75 0.84
C SER A 35 -14.73 10.99 1.53
N GLN A 36 -14.83 10.81 2.85
CA GLN A 36 -13.84 10.07 3.62
C GLN A 36 -13.76 8.61 3.19
N HIS A 37 -14.91 7.98 3.00
CA HIS A 37 -14.96 6.58 2.56
C HIS A 37 -14.31 6.43 1.18
N THR A 38 -14.65 7.30 0.24
CA THR A 38 -14.12 7.27 -1.12
C THR A 38 -12.61 7.51 -1.13
N LEU A 39 -12.14 8.50 -0.37
CA LEU A 39 -10.72 8.82 -0.28
C LEU A 39 -9.93 7.62 0.27
N LEU A 40 -10.44 7.01 1.33
CA LEU A 40 -9.77 5.87 1.95
C LEU A 40 -9.75 4.67 1.02
N LYS A 41 -10.86 4.40 0.33
CA LYS A 41 -10.94 3.34 -0.67
C LYS A 41 -9.88 3.51 -1.77
N ASN A 42 -9.72 4.74 -2.26
CA ASN A 42 -8.73 5.04 -3.29
C ASN A 42 -7.30 4.86 -2.78
N ARG A 43 -7.04 5.25 -1.54
CA ARG A 43 -5.73 5.05 -0.91
C ARG A 43 -5.40 3.57 -0.76
N ILE A 44 -6.36 2.79 -0.30
CA ILE A 44 -6.17 1.34 -0.15
C ILE A 44 -5.82 0.72 -1.50
N LYS A 45 -6.53 1.08 -2.55
CA LYS A 45 -6.24 0.59 -3.90
C LYS A 45 -4.83 0.97 -4.35
N ALA A 46 -4.44 2.22 -4.14
CA ALA A 46 -3.10 2.69 -4.49
C ALA A 46 -2.02 1.93 -3.72
N MET A 47 -2.27 1.63 -2.45
CA MET A 47 -1.33 0.86 -1.62
C MET A 47 -1.19 -0.58 -2.10
N TYR A 48 -2.27 -1.22 -2.53
CA TYR A 48 -2.20 -2.57 -3.09
C TYR A 48 -1.42 -2.59 -4.40
N ILE A 49 -1.61 -1.59 -5.25
CA ILE A 49 -0.83 -1.46 -6.49
C ILE A 49 0.65 -1.31 -6.16
N SER A 50 0.98 -0.42 -5.21
CA SER A 50 2.35 -0.22 -4.76
C SER A 50 2.96 -1.49 -4.21
N LYS A 51 2.21 -2.22 -3.39
CA LYS A 51 2.66 -3.49 -2.82
C LYS A 51 2.99 -4.50 -3.91
N SER A 52 2.14 -4.61 -4.92
CA SER A 52 2.33 -5.51 -6.04
C SER A 52 3.60 -5.16 -6.81
N LEU A 53 3.79 -3.88 -7.13
CA LEU A 53 4.96 -3.42 -7.87
C LEU A 53 6.26 -3.64 -7.10
N ILE A 54 6.26 -3.36 -5.80
CA ILE A 54 7.44 -3.57 -4.95
C ILE A 54 7.77 -5.06 -4.87
N THR A 55 6.76 -5.90 -4.66
CA THR A 55 6.94 -7.35 -4.59
C THR A 55 7.54 -7.90 -5.88
N ASP A 56 7.02 -7.46 -7.02
CA ASP A 56 7.53 -7.89 -8.32
C ASP A 56 9.00 -7.49 -8.51
N GLU A 57 9.34 -6.26 -8.11
CA GLU A 57 10.71 -5.77 -8.24
C GLU A 57 11.67 -6.55 -7.33
N ILE A 58 11.26 -6.85 -6.11
CA ILE A 58 12.06 -7.69 -5.20
C ILE A 58 12.31 -9.06 -5.82
N ASN A 59 11.27 -9.66 -6.38
CA ASN A 59 11.37 -11.00 -6.97
C ASN A 59 12.30 -11.02 -8.19
N LYS A 60 12.32 -9.94 -8.97
CA LYS A 60 13.23 -9.83 -10.11
C LYS A 60 14.69 -9.79 -9.70
N ARG A 61 14.99 -9.36 -8.48
CA ARG A 61 16.35 -9.24 -7.98
C ARG A 61 16.85 -10.50 -7.27
N ASN A 62 16.01 -11.44 -7.09
CA ASN A 62 16.42 -12.75 -6.53
C ASN A 62 17.00 -13.68 -7.65
#